data_ef25ae3a4d58ea612b91979026f7cbe6
#
_entry.id   ef25ae3a4d58ea612b91979026f7cbe6
#
_cell.length_a   1.000
_cell.length_b   1.000
_cell.length_c   1.000
_cell.angle_alpha   90.00
_cell.angle_beta   90.00
_cell.angle_gamma   90.00
#
_symmetry.space_group_name_H-M   'P 1'
#
loop_
_entity.id
_entity.type
_entity.pdbx_description
1 polymer ?
#
loop_
_entity_poly.entity_id
_entity_poly.type
_entity_poly.pdbx_seq_one_letter_code
_entity_poly.pdbx_strand_id
1 'polypeptide(L)' 'HSKEEIHALIDLIFRKNILNKNGILIIEHHKKNIISDHELLFDTRTYGTNSLSFFK' A
#
# COMPACT_ATOMS: atom_id res chain seq x y z
N HIS A 1 6.13 -6.93 -9.72
CA HIS A 1 5.72 -7.57 -8.46
C HIS A 1 4.27 -7.99 -8.55
N SER A 2 3.95 -9.15 -8.01
CA SER A 2 2.58 -9.62 -8.00
C SER A 2 1.79 -8.92 -6.89
N LYS A 3 0.48 -8.94 -7.04
CA LYS A 3 -0.43 -8.42 -6.04
C LYS A 3 -0.24 -9.13 -4.70
N GLU A 4 -0.06 -10.45 -4.73
CA GLU A 4 0.15 -11.25 -3.53
C GLU A 4 1.44 -10.85 -2.81
N GLU A 5 2.50 -10.58 -3.57
CA GLU A 5 3.77 -10.14 -2.99
C GLU A 5 3.63 -8.78 -2.31
N ILE A 6 2.90 -7.86 -2.95
CA ILE A 6 2.68 -6.53 -2.38
C ILE A 6 1.85 -6.63 -1.11
N HIS A 7 0.80 -7.45 -1.11
CA HIS A 7 -0.03 -7.66 0.08
C HIS A 7 0.79 -8.26 1.23
N ALA A 8 1.65 -9.24 0.92
CA ALA A 8 2.50 -9.85 1.93
C ALA A 8 3.48 -8.85 2.53
N LEU A 9 4.03 -7.96 1.71
CA LEU A 9 4.94 -6.92 2.18
C LEU A 9 4.22 -5.94 3.12
N ILE A 10 3.02 -5.52 2.74
CA ILE A 10 2.23 -4.61 3.56
C ILE A 10 1.94 -5.25 4.92
N ASP A 11 1.50 -6.50 4.92
CA ASP A 11 1.18 -7.22 6.14
C ASP A 11 2.42 -7.38 7.03
N LEU A 12 3.58 -7.65 6.41
CA LEU A 12 4.84 -7.77 7.14
C LEU A 12 5.21 -6.46 7.83
N ILE A 13 5.09 -5.34 7.11
CA ILE A 13 5.44 -4.03 7.64
C ILE A 13 4.57 -3.72 8.87
N PHE A 14 3.28 -3.95 8.81
CA PHE A 14 2.38 -3.65 9.92
C PHE A 14 2.60 -4.62 11.07
N ARG A 15 2.82 -5.91 10.78
CA ARG A 15 3.04 -6.91 11.83
C ARG A 15 4.32 -6.64 12.61
N LYS A 16 5.37 -6.14 11.94
CA LYS A 16 6.65 -5.85 12.58
C LYS A 16 6.67 -4.47 13.24
N ASN A 17 5.62 -3.69 13.06
CA ASN A 17 5.49 -2.38 13.68
C ASN A 17 6.69 -1.48 13.36
N ILE A 18 7.11 -1.47 12.09
CA ILE A 18 8.29 -0.70 11.66
C ILE A 18 7.94 0.66 11.09
N LEU A 19 6.66 1.04 11.13
CA LEU A 19 6.22 2.35 10.71
C LEU A 19 6.45 3.37 11.83
N ASN A 20 6.46 4.65 11.45
CA ASN A 20 6.52 5.72 12.46
C ASN A 20 5.26 5.66 13.34
N LYS A 21 5.20 6.52 14.35
CA LYS A 21 4.09 6.47 15.31
C LYS A 21 2.73 6.79 14.69
N ASN A 22 2.70 7.39 13.50
CA ASN A 22 1.44 7.65 12.80
C ASN A 22 0.90 6.38 12.13
N GLY A 23 1.76 5.40 11.91
CA GLY A 23 1.34 4.12 11.38
C GLY A 23 0.83 4.14 9.95
N ILE A 24 1.22 5.13 9.15
CA ILE A 24 0.76 5.24 7.77
C ILE A 24 1.85 4.76 6.83
N LEU A 25 1.49 3.84 5.94
CA LEU A 25 2.35 3.35 4.88
C LEU A 25 1.86 3.91 3.55
N ILE A 26 2.77 4.45 2.75
CA ILE A 26 2.45 4.99 1.43
C ILE A 26 3.24 4.19 0.40
N ILE A 27 2.54 3.64 -0.60
CA ILE A 27 3.17 2.90 -1.70
C ILE A 27 2.84 3.60 -3.01
N GLU A 28 3.89 3.93 -3.77
CA GLU A 28 3.73 4.41 -5.14
C GLU A 28 3.79 3.22 -6.07
N HIS A 29 2.85 3.15 -7.01
CA HIS A 29 2.77 2.05 -7.96
C HIS A 29 2.10 2.52 -9.23
N HIS A 30 2.27 1.75 -10.32
CA HIS A 30 1.57 2.04 -11.56
C HIS A 30 0.07 1.86 -11.34
N LYS A 31 -0.74 2.74 -11.95
CA LYS A 31 -2.19 2.72 -11.73
C LYS A 31 -2.84 1.40 -12.14
N LYS A 32 -2.17 0.60 -13.01
CA LYS A 32 -2.67 -0.72 -13.42
C LYS A 32 -2.42 -1.80 -12.38
N ASN A 33 -1.52 -1.55 -11.42
CA ASN A 33 -1.23 -2.50 -10.35
C ASN A 33 -2.19 -2.24 -9.19
N ILE A 34 -3.37 -2.81 -9.29
CA ILE A 34 -4.45 -2.53 -8.35
C ILE A 34 -4.20 -3.31 -7.05
N ILE A 35 -4.17 -2.58 -5.93
CA ILE A 35 -4.07 -3.17 -4.59
C ILE A 35 -5.23 -2.70 -3.72
N SER A 36 -6.37 -2.44 -4.35
CA SER A 36 -7.54 -1.84 -3.70
C SER A 36 -8.28 -2.80 -2.79
N ASP A 37 -7.96 -4.08 -2.84
CA ASP A 37 -8.65 -5.08 -2.01
C ASP A 37 -7.90 -5.38 -0.70
N HIS A 38 -6.82 -4.67 -0.40
CA HIS A 38 -6.16 -4.84 0.89
C HIS A 38 -6.99 -4.17 1.99
N GLU A 39 -7.20 -4.89 3.09
CA GLU A 39 -8.10 -4.41 4.15
C GLU A 39 -7.59 -3.16 4.86
N LEU A 40 -6.27 -2.91 4.84
CA LEU A 40 -5.69 -1.74 5.50
C LEU A 40 -5.63 -0.50 4.60
N LEU A 41 -5.99 -0.64 3.33
CA LEU A 41 -6.02 0.50 2.41
C LEU A 41 -7.12 1.47 2.81
N PHE A 42 -6.80 2.76 2.92
CA PHE A 42 -7.82 3.74 3.26
C PHE A 42 -7.93 4.88 2.25
N ASP A 43 -6.95 5.04 1.36
CA ASP A 43 -7.03 6.08 0.33
C ASP A 43 -6.12 5.73 -0.84
N THR A 44 -6.49 6.18 -2.03
CA THR A 44 -5.68 6.03 -3.23
C THR A 44 -5.81 7.31 -4.04
N ARG A 45 -4.67 7.83 -4.50
CA ARG A 45 -4.63 9.01 -5.36
C ARG A 45 -3.83 8.69 -6.61
N THR A 46 -4.41 9.03 -7.76
CA THR A 46 -3.80 8.72 -9.06
C THR A 46 -3.43 10.00 -9.78
N TYR A 47 -2.20 10.04 -10.31
CA TYR A 47 -1.77 11.10 -11.20
C TYR A 47 -1.00 10.51 -12.37
N GLY A 48 -1.44 10.86 -13.57
CA GLY A 48 -0.82 10.33 -14.78
C GLY A 48 -0.94 8.82 -14.79
N THR A 49 0.20 8.13 -14.85
CA THR A 49 0.26 6.67 -14.91
C THR A 49 0.51 6.03 -13.54
N ASN A 50 0.73 6.83 -12.50
CA ASN A 50 1.08 6.32 -11.18
C ASN A 50 0.00 6.61 -10.16
N SER A 51 -0.03 5.77 -9.13
CA SER A 51 -0.93 5.94 -7.99
C SER A 51 -0.15 5.89 -6.69
N LEU A 52 -0.66 6.60 -5.69
CA LEU A 52 -0.20 6.47 -4.31
C LEU A 52 -1.31 5.82 -3.53
N SER A 53 -1.00 4.71 -2.87
CA SER A 53 -1.95 3.99 -2.01
C SER A 53 -1.51 4.13 -0.56
N PHE A 54 -2.48 4.41 0.31
CA PHE A 54 -2.25 4.74 1.70
C PHE A 54 -2.89 3.68 2.59
N PHE A 55 -2.10 3.17 3.53
CA PHE A 55 -2.53 2.07 4.42
C PHE A 55 -2.30 2.45 5.89
N LYS A 56 -3.23 2.08 6.72
CA LYS A 56 -3.03 2.19 8.17
C LYS A 56 -3.87 1.23 9.00
#